data_6ab09310c18dcd389640db98cbf269d5
#
_entry.id   6ab09310c18dcd389640db98cbf269d5
#
_cell.length_a   1.000
_cell.length_b   1.000
_cell.length_c   1.000
_cell.angle_alpha   90.00
_cell.angle_beta   90.00
_cell.angle_gamma   90.00
#
_symmetry.space_group_name_H-M   'P 1'
#
loop_
_entity.id
_entity.type
_entity.pdbx_description
1 polymer ?
#
loop_
_entity_poly.entity_id
_entity_poly.type
_entity_poly.pdbx_seq_one_letter_code
_entity_poly.pdbx_strand_id
1 'polypeptide(L)'
;MKILIVNPIIYTSETKNISRAKSIKDTMIYDLCLAFLQNGNEVTLATAEDFKPTQTEEYPFEVIWMKTRFKSICPVNSLPYCPEIKRIAKSTAFDCIITSEVFSLNSLMLSMHSRKNLIVWHELGKHNKIFHGIASRFWYGVIARLCFKNTLIVPRSPQAKAFISQYCRNVSDIIIDHGVNLDKFTFTADKGNYFAVSSQLIKRKRIDKILAAFADYLKKYDITAKLYIMGDGDEKQNLENEVNRLNICDSVVFTGRLMHSELEKRLAHALAMLVYTEKDNNMISIVESIAVGTPVLTTTVPYNASYITEYGLGIADDNWNCDTLKEITDKKYIEACGKYREKISTKSKVELFYKAFDELK
;
A
#
# COMPACT_ATOMS: atom_id res chain seq x y z
N MET A 1 -12.77 19.08 -12.79
CA MET A 1 -11.93 18.41 -13.82
C MET A 1 -12.46 17.03 -14.10
N LYS A 2 -12.19 16.52 -15.31
CA LYS A 2 -12.43 15.12 -15.68
C LYS A 2 -11.14 14.32 -15.52
N ILE A 3 -11.12 13.37 -14.60
CA ILE A 3 -9.93 12.61 -14.23
C ILE A 3 -10.11 11.14 -14.60
N LEU A 4 -9.16 10.60 -15.37
CA LEU A 4 -9.06 9.16 -15.63
C LEU A 4 -7.97 8.55 -14.74
N ILE A 5 -8.36 7.59 -13.91
CA ILE A 5 -7.41 6.80 -13.12
C ILE A 5 -7.27 5.42 -13.76
N VAL A 6 -6.08 5.10 -14.22
CA VAL A 6 -5.77 3.81 -14.85
C VAL A 6 -4.97 2.95 -13.88
N ASN A 7 -5.64 2.04 -13.23
CA ASN A 7 -5.04 1.12 -12.27
C ASN A 7 -5.45 -0.33 -12.58
N PRO A 8 -4.76 -1.00 -13.51
CA PRO A 8 -5.16 -2.33 -13.97
C PRO A 8 -5.14 -3.39 -12.89
N ILE A 9 -4.32 -3.22 -11.84
CA ILE A 9 -4.19 -4.15 -10.70
C ILE A 9 -4.77 -3.48 -9.47
N ILE A 10 -5.96 -3.88 -9.05
CA ILE A 10 -6.64 -3.26 -7.89
C ILE A 10 -6.07 -3.77 -6.56
N TYR A 11 -5.73 -5.04 -6.49
CA TYR A 11 -5.15 -5.67 -5.31
C TYR A 11 -4.10 -6.69 -5.71
N THR A 12 -3.07 -6.79 -4.89
CA THR A 12 -1.94 -7.71 -5.10
C THR A 12 -2.01 -8.86 -4.10
N SER A 13 -1.66 -10.06 -4.57
CA SER A 13 -1.39 -11.21 -3.72
C SER A 13 -0.05 -11.80 -4.13
N GLU A 14 0.80 -12.15 -3.17
CA GLU A 14 2.04 -12.90 -3.45
C GLU A 14 1.75 -14.38 -3.70
N THR A 15 0.54 -14.84 -3.43
CA THR A 15 0.07 -16.19 -3.80
C THR A 15 -0.28 -16.24 -5.29
N LYS A 16 -0.06 -17.39 -5.91
CA LYS A 16 -0.32 -17.59 -7.37
C LYS A 16 -1.80 -17.46 -7.75
N ASN A 17 -2.70 -17.68 -6.81
CA ASN A 17 -4.14 -17.58 -7.03
C ASN A 17 -4.63 -16.23 -6.49
N ILE A 18 -5.01 -15.33 -7.40
CA ILE A 18 -5.73 -14.12 -7.04
C ILE A 18 -7.17 -14.54 -6.73
N SER A 19 -7.52 -14.63 -5.45
CA SER A 19 -8.92 -14.75 -5.09
C SER A 19 -9.64 -13.46 -5.46
N ARG A 20 -10.75 -13.53 -6.20
CA ARG A 20 -11.56 -12.35 -6.51
C ARG A 20 -12.01 -11.70 -5.21
N ALA A 21 -11.76 -10.42 -5.07
CA ALA A 21 -12.28 -9.65 -3.93
C ALA A 21 -13.82 -9.66 -3.95
N LYS A 22 -14.43 -9.64 -2.78
CA LYS A 22 -15.88 -9.48 -2.67
C LYS A 22 -16.31 -8.08 -3.11
N SER A 23 -15.47 -7.08 -2.89
CA SER A 23 -15.70 -5.68 -3.18
C SER A 23 -14.40 -4.99 -3.57
N ILE A 24 -14.46 -3.94 -4.40
CA ILE A 24 -13.35 -3.01 -4.61
C ILE A 24 -13.41 -1.81 -3.65
N LYS A 25 -14.50 -1.64 -2.91
CA LYS A 25 -14.73 -0.50 -2.01
C LYS A 25 -13.74 -0.43 -0.85
N ASP A 26 -13.07 -1.56 -0.53
CA ASP A 26 -12.03 -1.64 0.51
C ASP A 26 -10.61 -1.43 -0.04
N THR A 27 -10.49 -0.98 -1.30
CA THR A 27 -9.18 -0.75 -1.92
C THR A 27 -8.77 0.72 -1.88
N MET A 28 -7.48 0.97 -1.72
CA MET A 28 -6.90 2.32 -1.72
C MET A 28 -7.25 3.11 -2.99
N ILE A 29 -7.30 2.43 -4.14
CA ILE A 29 -7.60 3.11 -5.41
C ILE A 29 -9.07 3.57 -5.49
N TYR A 30 -9.99 2.80 -4.91
CA TYR A 30 -11.38 3.22 -4.77
C TYR A 30 -11.51 4.47 -3.89
N ASP A 31 -10.81 4.48 -2.75
CA ASP A 31 -10.82 5.63 -1.85
C ASP A 31 -10.19 6.87 -2.49
N LEU A 32 -9.16 6.70 -3.32
CA LEU A 32 -8.60 7.80 -4.11
C LEU A 32 -9.60 8.37 -5.12
N CYS A 33 -10.32 7.49 -5.85
CA CYS A 33 -11.38 7.91 -6.76
C CYS A 33 -12.49 8.68 -6.01
N LEU A 34 -12.90 8.15 -4.85
CA LEU A 34 -13.93 8.78 -4.02
C LEU A 34 -13.48 10.15 -3.51
N ALA A 35 -12.24 10.30 -3.08
CA ALA A 35 -11.70 11.57 -2.62
C ALA A 35 -11.63 12.61 -3.75
N PHE A 36 -11.25 12.25 -4.96
CA PHE A 36 -11.35 13.15 -6.12
C PHE A 36 -12.79 13.55 -6.42
N LEU A 37 -13.74 12.61 -6.38
CA LEU A 37 -15.15 12.88 -6.59
C LEU A 37 -15.69 13.87 -5.54
N GLN A 38 -15.38 13.66 -4.27
CA GLN A 38 -15.77 14.53 -3.15
C GLN A 38 -15.21 15.96 -3.28
N ASN A 39 -14.09 16.12 -3.99
CA ASN A 39 -13.52 17.41 -4.33
C ASN A 39 -14.10 18.01 -5.64
N GLY A 40 -15.25 17.55 -6.10
CA GLY A 40 -15.99 18.13 -7.25
C GLY A 40 -15.43 17.74 -8.62
N ASN A 41 -14.68 16.64 -8.74
CA ASN A 41 -14.21 16.14 -10.02
C ASN A 41 -15.14 15.07 -10.59
N GLU A 42 -15.16 14.94 -11.89
CA GLU A 42 -15.73 13.79 -12.59
C GLU A 42 -14.63 12.72 -12.72
N VAL A 43 -14.88 11.53 -12.20
CA VAL A 43 -13.85 10.47 -12.07
C VAL A 43 -14.27 9.23 -12.85
N THR A 44 -13.35 8.70 -13.63
CA THR A 44 -13.45 7.39 -14.29
C THR A 44 -12.29 6.51 -13.83
N LEU A 45 -12.58 5.33 -13.30
CA LEU A 45 -11.58 4.29 -12.98
C LEU A 45 -11.53 3.26 -14.11
N ALA A 46 -10.37 3.08 -14.74
CA ALA A 46 -10.14 2.01 -15.72
C ALA A 46 -9.26 0.92 -15.12
N THR A 47 -9.77 -0.28 -15.03
CA THR A 47 -9.11 -1.43 -14.39
C THR A 47 -9.32 -2.72 -15.18
N ALA A 48 -8.53 -3.78 -14.91
CA ALA A 48 -8.66 -5.04 -15.60
C ALA A 48 -9.88 -5.85 -15.11
N GLU A 49 -10.64 -6.43 -16.04
CA GLU A 49 -11.84 -7.22 -15.74
C GLU A 49 -11.54 -8.45 -14.87
N ASP A 50 -10.30 -8.91 -14.86
CA ASP A 50 -9.87 -10.04 -14.03
C ASP A 50 -10.01 -9.75 -12.52
N PHE A 51 -10.03 -8.47 -12.13
CA PHE A 51 -10.22 -8.03 -10.75
C PHE A 51 -11.67 -7.66 -10.43
N LYS A 52 -12.59 -7.82 -11.39
CA LYS A 52 -14.01 -7.51 -11.18
C LYS A 52 -14.57 -8.38 -10.05
N PRO A 53 -15.25 -7.81 -9.04
CA PRO A 53 -15.90 -8.55 -7.98
C PRO A 53 -16.91 -9.58 -8.52
N THR A 54 -17.14 -10.64 -7.73
CA THR A 54 -18.13 -11.65 -8.07
C THR A 54 -19.56 -11.16 -7.89
N GLN A 55 -19.76 -10.18 -7.00
CA GLN A 55 -21.04 -9.53 -6.75
C GLN A 55 -21.13 -8.24 -7.57
N THR A 56 -22.32 -7.93 -8.07
CA THR A 56 -22.59 -6.65 -8.74
C THR A 56 -22.61 -5.55 -7.70
N GLU A 57 -21.81 -4.51 -7.94
CA GLU A 57 -21.72 -3.34 -7.07
C GLU A 57 -22.04 -2.06 -7.87
N GLU A 58 -22.67 -1.11 -7.20
CA GLU A 58 -22.82 0.24 -7.69
C GLU A 58 -21.70 1.14 -7.14
N TYR A 59 -21.19 2.01 -7.99
CA TYR A 59 -20.12 2.94 -7.67
C TYR A 59 -20.58 4.39 -7.94
N PRO A 60 -20.16 5.37 -7.14
CA PRO A 60 -20.55 6.77 -7.33
C PRO A 60 -19.78 7.45 -8.48
N PHE A 61 -18.88 6.74 -9.14
CA PHE A 61 -18.09 7.15 -10.31
C PHE A 61 -18.07 6.03 -11.35
N GLU A 62 -17.72 6.37 -12.58
CA GLU A 62 -17.63 5.39 -13.66
C GLU A 62 -16.48 4.40 -13.44
N VAL A 63 -16.75 3.09 -13.61
CA VAL A 63 -15.74 2.02 -13.59
C VAL A 63 -15.75 1.27 -14.91
N ILE A 64 -14.64 1.32 -15.63
CA ILE A 64 -14.45 0.62 -16.91
C ILE A 64 -13.63 -0.64 -16.66
N TRP A 65 -14.24 -1.80 -16.89
CA TRP A 65 -13.60 -3.10 -16.80
C TRP A 65 -12.97 -3.48 -18.16
N MET A 66 -11.64 -3.33 -18.26
CA MET A 66 -10.90 -3.57 -19.51
C MET A 66 -10.51 -5.04 -19.67
N LYS A 67 -10.62 -5.56 -20.89
CA LYS A 67 -10.15 -6.91 -21.22
C LYS A 67 -8.63 -6.98 -21.25
N THR A 68 -8.08 -7.97 -20.57
CA THR A 68 -6.64 -8.27 -20.62
C THR A 68 -6.32 -9.15 -21.82
N ARG A 69 -5.15 -8.94 -22.44
CA ARG A 69 -4.64 -9.69 -23.60
C ARG A 69 -3.27 -10.27 -23.29
N PHE A 70 -2.90 -11.33 -24.03
CA PHE A 70 -1.59 -11.98 -23.95
C PHE A 70 -1.20 -12.43 -22.53
N LYS A 71 -2.14 -13.01 -21.77
CA LYS A 71 -1.98 -13.39 -20.36
C LYS A 71 -0.79 -14.34 -20.10
N SER A 72 -0.36 -15.12 -21.08
CA SER A 72 0.81 -16.01 -21.00
C SER A 72 2.15 -15.25 -20.92
N ILE A 73 2.22 -14.07 -21.54
CA ILE A 73 3.42 -13.22 -21.60
C ILE A 73 3.27 -12.03 -20.63
N CYS A 74 2.05 -11.54 -20.48
CA CYS A 74 1.68 -10.41 -19.64
C CYS A 74 0.80 -10.89 -18.48
N PRO A 75 1.39 -11.45 -17.39
CA PRO A 75 0.61 -11.98 -16.28
C PRO A 75 -0.26 -10.91 -15.64
N VAL A 76 -1.53 -11.25 -15.39
CA VAL A 76 -2.55 -10.32 -14.88
C VAL A 76 -2.15 -9.70 -13.53
N ASN A 77 -1.53 -10.47 -12.67
CA ASN A 77 -1.13 -10.05 -11.31
C ASN A 77 0.15 -9.21 -11.24
N SER A 78 0.85 -8.99 -12.36
CA SER A 78 2.12 -8.26 -12.34
C SER A 78 2.32 -7.32 -13.53
N LEU A 79 1.78 -7.66 -14.70
CA LEU A 79 1.96 -6.87 -15.93
C LEU A 79 0.74 -6.98 -16.85
N PRO A 80 -0.49 -6.72 -16.40
CA PRO A 80 -1.68 -6.83 -17.24
C PRO A 80 -1.61 -5.88 -18.44
N TYR A 81 -1.95 -6.37 -19.60
CA TYR A 81 -2.02 -5.58 -20.82
C TYR A 81 -3.46 -5.39 -21.27
N CYS A 82 -3.93 -4.14 -21.22
CA CYS A 82 -5.29 -3.73 -21.56
C CYS A 82 -5.30 -2.78 -22.76
N PRO A 83 -5.31 -3.27 -24.02
CA PRO A 83 -5.19 -2.41 -25.20
C PRO A 83 -6.33 -1.41 -25.37
N GLU A 84 -7.47 -1.65 -24.74
CA GLU A 84 -8.64 -0.75 -24.77
C GLU A 84 -8.35 0.62 -24.17
N ILE A 85 -7.34 0.73 -23.30
CA ILE A 85 -6.99 2.00 -22.63
C ILE A 85 -6.67 3.11 -23.63
N LYS A 86 -6.09 2.78 -24.78
CA LYS A 86 -5.81 3.76 -25.83
C LYS A 86 -7.09 4.40 -26.39
N ARG A 87 -8.15 3.61 -26.55
CA ARG A 87 -9.45 4.10 -27.02
C ARG A 87 -10.15 4.90 -25.93
N ILE A 88 -10.13 4.43 -24.69
CA ILE A 88 -10.74 5.08 -23.53
C ILE A 88 -10.14 6.48 -23.35
N ALA A 89 -8.80 6.59 -23.33
CA ALA A 89 -8.11 7.86 -23.18
C ALA A 89 -8.39 8.87 -24.32
N LYS A 90 -8.77 8.39 -25.52
CA LYS A 90 -9.11 9.22 -26.67
C LYS A 90 -10.60 9.56 -26.80
N SER A 91 -11.49 8.72 -26.26
CA SER A 91 -12.95 8.86 -26.43
C SER A 91 -13.53 10.01 -25.61
N THR A 92 -12.88 10.40 -24.54
CA THR A 92 -13.31 11.48 -23.63
C THR A 92 -12.17 12.48 -23.43
N ALA A 93 -12.46 13.77 -23.46
CA ALA A 93 -11.49 14.79 -23.13
C ALA A 93 -11.27 14.81 -21.60
N PHE A 94 -10.30 14.02 -21.13
CA PHE A 94 -9.85 14.07 -19.74
C PHE A 94 -8.88 15.22 -19.55
N ASP A 95 -9.08 15.96 -18.48
CA ASP A 95 -8.17 17.04 -18.07
C ASP A 95 -6.86 16.47 -17.53
N CYS A 96 -6.95 15.32 -16.82
CA CYS A 96 -5.79 14.61 -16.30
C CYS A 96 -5.98 13.08 -16.36
N ILE A 97 -4.89 12.39 -16.63
CA ILE A 97 -4.82 10.92 -16.62
C ILE A 97 -3.74 10.51 -15.61
N ILE A 98 -4.11 9.72 -14.61
CA ILE A 98 -3.19 9.13 -13.64
C ILE A 98 -3.07 7.64 -13.96
N THR A 99 -1.86 7.15 -14.23
CA THR A 99 -1.61 5.72 -14.43
C THR A 99 -0.57 5.20 -13.43
N SER A 100 -0.62 3.90 -13.16
CA SER A 100 0.31 3.25 -12.24
C SER A 100 1.50 2.66 -12.97
N GLU A 101 2.70 2.88 -12.44
CA GLU A 101 3.97 2.29 -12.81
C GLU A 101 4.52 2.65 -14.20
N VAL A 102 5.80 3.01 -14.22
CA VAL A 102 6.57 3.15 -15.47
C VAL A 102 6.77 1.79 -16.15
N PHE A 103 6.99 0.73 -15.37
CA PHE A 103 7.07 -0.64 -15.89
C PHE A 103 5.67 -1.20 -16.13
N SER A 104 4.96 -0.62 -17.09
CA SER A 104 3.59 -1.00 -17.46
C SER A 104 3.37 -0.74 -18.96
N LEU A 105 2.83 -1.73 -19.68
CA LEU A 105 2.44 -1.57 -21.08
C LEU A 105 1.30 -0.55 -21.25
N ASN A 106 0.41 -0.44 -20.27
CA ASN A 106 -0.67 0.53 -20.32
C ASN A 106 -0.13 1.96 -20.18
N SER A 107 0.80 2.19 -19.25
CA SER A 107 1.47 3.48 -19.08
C SER A 107 2.31 3.85 -20.32
N LEU A 108 2.97 2.87 -20.94
CA LEU A 108 3.69 3.08 -22.18
C LEU A 108 2.75 3.53 -23.31
N MET A 109 1.62 2.87 -23.49
CA MET A 109 0.65 3.28 -24.51
C MET A 109 0.12 4.70 -24.27
N LEU A 110 -0.17 5.04 -23.02
CA LEU A 110 -0.61 6.37 -22.64
C LEU A 110 0.48 7.42 -22.88
N SER A 111 1.71 7.17 -22.49
CA SER A 111 2.83 8.11 -22.68
C SER A 111 3.10 8.43 -24.16
N MET A 112 2.80 7.50 -25.06
CA MET A 112 2.91 7.71 -26.51
C MET A 112 1.75 8.54 -27.11
N HIS A 113 0.59 8.64 -26.42
CA HIS A 113 -0.63 9.23 -26.96
C HIS A 113 -1.18 10.43 -26.19
N SER A 114 -0.92 10.54 -24.87
CA SER A 114 -1.52 11.52 -23.97
C SER A 114 -0.46 12.28 -23.14
N ARG A 115 0.61 12.73 -23.78
CA ARG A 115 1.82 13.24 -23.13
C ARG A 115 1.62 14.49 -22.27
N LYS A 116 0.64 15.34 -22.58
CA LYS A 116 0.49 16.66 -21.94
C LYS A 116 -0.30 16.63 -20.64
N ASN A 117 -1.13 15.61 -20.42
CA ASN A 117 -2.02 15.51 -19.27
C ASN A 117 -1.88 14.18 -18.53
N LEU A 118 -0.73 13.51 -18.67
CA LEU A 118 -0.45 12.19 -18.11
C LEU A 118 0.52 12.28 -16.93
N ILE A 119 0.09 11.75 -15.81
CA ILE A 119 0.93 11.45 -14.64
C ILE A 119 1.13 9.95 -14.53
N VAL A 120 2.36 9.50 -14.31
CA VAL A 120 2.67 8.14 -13.90
C VAL A 120 3.01 8.12 -12.41
N TRP A 121 2.13 7.53 -11.62
CA TRP A 121 2.30 7.39 -10.18
C TRP A 121 3.12 6.12 -9.88
N HIS A 122 4.41 6.30 -9.61
CA HIS A 122 5.45 5.25 -9.64
C HIS A 122 5.91 4.82 -8.25
N GLU A 123 5.88 3.50 -7.99
CA GLU A 123 6.23 2.94 -6.66
C GLU A 123 7.55 2.17 -6.65
N LEU A 124 7.97 1.56 -7.77
CA LEU A 124 9.14 0.67 -7.78
C LEU A 124 10.43 1.44 -7.48
N GLY A 125 11.07 1.10 -6.37
CA GLY A 125 12.39 1.65 -5.96
C GLY A 125 13.60 0.85 -6.47
N LYS A 126 13.38 -0.21 -7.26
CA LYS A 126 14.44 -1.07 -7.84
C LYS A 126 13.89 -1.93 -8.99
N HIS A 127 14.79 -2.54 -9.75
CA HIS A 127 14.40 -3.49 -10.79
C HIS A 127 13.59 -4.65 -10.22
N ASN A 128 12.47 -4.98 -10.89
CA ASN A 128 11.71 -6.18 -10.57
C ASN A 128 12.48 -7.44 -11.04
N LYS A 129 12.05 -8.60 -10.54
CA LYS A 129 12.68 -9.89 -10.88
C LYS A 129 12.03 -10.61 -12.08
N ILE A 130 11.11 -9.95 -12.79
CA ILE A 130 10.47 -10.52 -13.98
C ILE A 130 11.57 -10.84 -15.00
N PHE A 131 11.56 -12.07 -15.51
CA PHE A 131 12.61 -12.59 -16.40
C PHE A 131 14.03 -12.34 -15.83
N HIS A 132 14.27 -12.71 -14.57
CA HIS A 132 15.55 -12.51 -13.87
C HIS A 132 16.05 -11.06 -13.81
N GLY A 133 15.16 -10.09 -14.00
CA GLY A 133 15.47 -8.67 -13.99
C GLY A 133 16.00 -8.11 -15.32
N ILE A 134 16.25 -8.94 -16.33
CA ILE A 134 16.74 -8.48 -17.64
C ILE A 134 15.69 -7.61 -18.33
N ALA A 135 14.43 -8.05 -18.34
CA ALA A 135 13.34 -7.28 -18.93
C ALA A 135 13.19 -5.90 -18.26
N SER A 136 13.32 -5.82 -16.95
CA SER A 136 13.26 -4.56 -16.21
C SER A 136 14.43 -3.63 -16.54
N ARG A 137 15.66 -4.16 -16.63
CA ARG A 137 16.84 -3.35 -16.99
C ARG A 137 16.74 -2.80 -18.41
N PHE A 138 16.31 -3.62 -19.37
CA PHE A 138 16.06 -3.17 -20.73
C PHE A 138 14.95 -2.12 -20.79
N TRP A 139 13.84 -2.36 -20.06
CA TRP A 139 12.72 -1.44 -20.02
C TRP A 139 13.14 -0.06 -19.52
N TYR A 140 13.76 0.02 -18.36
CA TYR A 140 14.19 1.31 -17.79
C TYR A 140 15.35 1.92 -18.59
N GLY A 141 16.31 1.14 -19.03
CA GLY A 141 17.47 1.63 -19.76
C GLY A 141 17.14 2.17 -21.16
N VAL A 142 16.12 1.63 -21.83
CA VAL A 142 15.76 1.99 -23.22
C VAL A 142 14.36 2.58 -23.29
N ILE A 143 13.33 1.76 -22.96
CA ILE A 143 11.93 2.15 -23.19
C ILE A 143 11.55 3.37 -22.34
N ALA A 144 11.86 3.36 -21.05
CA ALA A 144 11.52 4.47 -20.17
C ALA A 144 12.19 5.77 -20.60
N ARG A 145 13.47 5.73 -20.92
CA ARG A 145 14.22 6.90 -21.39
C ARG A 145 13.66 7.53 -22.67
N LEU A 146 13.20 6.72 -23.60
CA LEU A 146 12.71 7.20 -24.89
C LEU A 146 11.23 7.60 -24.86
N CYS A 147 10.38 6.75 -24.26
CA CYS A 147 8.94 6.91 -24.35
C CYS A 147 8.34 7.79 -23.25
N PHE A 148 8.94 7.83 -22.06
CA PHE A 148 8.46 8.66 -20.95
C PHE A 148 9.19 10.00 -20.79
N LYS A 149 9.97 10.39 -21.79
CA LYS A 149 10.81 11.60 -21.81
C LYS A 149 10.05 12.88 -21.42
N ASN A 150 8.79 13.03 -21.84
CA ASN A 150 7.95 14.21 -21.58
C ASN A 150 6.76 13.90 -20.66
N THR A 151 6.74 12.74 -20.01
CA THR A 151 5.67 12.34 -19.11
C THR A 151 6.06 12.66 -17.69
N LEU A 152 5.20 13.33 -16.94
CA LEU A 152 5.44 13.61 -15.53
C LEU A 152 5.33 12.31 -14.73
N ILE A 153 6.39 12.02 -13.97
CA ILE A 153 6.44 10.86 -13.08
C ILE A 153 6.42 11.35 -11.65
N VAL A 154 5.40 10.95 -10.92
CA VAL A 154 5.21 11.27 -9.50
C VAL A 154 5.59 10.05 -8.66
N PRO A 155 6.69 10.09 -7.89
CA PRO A 155 7.14 8.96 -7.10
C PRO A 155 6.30 8.80 -5.82
N ARG A 156 6.16 7.53 -5.36
CA ARG A 156 5.47 7.20 -4.11
C ARG A 156 6.40 7.14 -2.88
N SER A 157 7.70 7.22 -3.10
CA SER A 157 8.70 7.23 -2.03
C SER A 157 10.01 7.85 -2.50
N PRO A 158 10.92 8.28 -1.60
CA PRO A 158 12.25 8.73 -1.95
C PRO A 158 13.07 7.68 -2.71
N GLN A 159 12.90 6.38 -2.38
CA GLN A 159 13.56 5.28 -3.08
C GLN A 159 13.06 5.17 -4.52
N ALA A 160 11.74 5.29 -4.73
CA ALA A 160 11.16 5.29 -6.07
C ALA A 160 11.65 6.51 -6.87
N LYS A 161 11.73 7.69 -6.24
CA LYS A 161 12.29 8.90 -6.85
C LYS A 161 13.74 8.69 -7.26
N ALA A 162 14.60 8.26 -6.33
CA ALA A 162 16.02 8.02 -6.60
C ALA A 162 16.25 6.99 -7.71
N PHE A 163 15.41 5.95 -7.76
CA PHE A 163 15.48 4.94 -8.80
C PHE A 163 15.07 5.48 -10.16
N ILE A 164 13.88 6.09 -10.26
CA ILE A 164 13.33 6.48 -11.57
C ILE A 164 14.07 7.68 -12.18
N SER A 165 14.63 8.57 -11.38
CA SER A 165 15.43 9.71 -11.84
C SER A 165 16.70 9.31 -12.58
N GLN A 166 17.17 8.06 -12.45
CA GLN A 166 18.28 7.55 -13.25
C GLN A 166 17.89 7.31 -14.73
N TYR A 167 16.59 7.21 -15.03
CA TYR A 167 16.07 6.81 -16.33
C TYR A 167 15.16 7.84 -16.97
N CYS A 168 14.41 8.58 -16.18
CA CYS A 168 13.44 9.58 -16.65
C CYS A 168 13.86 10.98 -16.18
N ARG A 169 13.64 11.99 -17.03
CA ARG A 169 14.04 13.37 -16.75
C ARG A 169 12.97 14.18 -16.04
N ASN A 170 11.70 13.92 -16.39
CA ASN A 170 10.56 14.67 -15.86
C ASN A 170 9.99 13.93 -14.64
N VAL A 171 10.70 14.02 -13.51
CA VAL A 171 10.32 13.39 -12.24
C VAL A 171 10.00 14.50 -11.24
N SER A 172 8.79 14.48 -10.70
CA SER A 172 8.33 15.46 -9.71
C SER A 172 9.14 15.39 -8.42
N ASP A 173 9.31 16.53 -7.80
CA ASP A 173 9.83 16.63 -6.44
C ASP A 173 8.78 16.21 -5.39
N ILE A 174 7.50 16.27 -5.76
CA ILE A 174 6.39 15.88 -4.91
C ILE A 174 6.36 14.35 -4.80
N ILE A 175 6.39 13.85 -3.56
CA ILE A 175 6.21 12.43 -3.26
C ILE A 175 4.78 12.23 -2.78
N ILE A 176 4.03 11.35 -3.46
CA ILE A 176 2.66 11.00 -3.09
C ILE A 176 2.62 9.52 -2.73
N ASP A 177 2.71 9.23 -1.45
CA ASP A 177 2.57 7.88 -0.91
C ASP A 177 1.09 7.45 -0.77
N HIS A 178 0.84 6.31 -0.15
CA HIS A 178 -0.52 5.83 0.10
C HIS A 178 -1.23 6.68 1.15
N GLY A 179 -2.48 7.00 0.88
CA GLY A 179 -3.41 7.57 1.85
C GLY A 179 -4.47 6.58 2.27
N VAL A 180 -5.17 6.88 3.37
CA VAL A 180 -6.33 6.13 3.84
C VAL A 180 -7.56 7.03 3.91
N ASN A 181 -8.73 6.46 3.67
CA ASN A 181 -9.99 7.17 3.85
C ASN A 181 -10.34 7.19 5.34
N LEU A 182 -10.16 8.34 5.99
CA LEU A 182 -10.37 8.50 7.43
C LEU A 182 -11.81 8.26 7.89
N ASP A 183 -12.79 8.31 6.99
CA ASP A 183 -14.18 7.98 7.31
C ASP A 183 -14.37 6.49 7.66
N LYS A 184 -13.43 5.64 7.24
CA LYS A 184 -13.40 4.21 7.52
C LYS A 184 -12.61 3.84 8.79
N PHE A 185 -11.94 4.80 9.41
CA PHE A 185 -11.00 4.56 10.52
C PHE A 185 -11.32 5.45 11.71
N THR A 186 -11.89 4.86 12.74
CA THR A 186 -12.23 5.58 13.97
C THR A 186 -11.00 5.69 14.88
N PHE A 187 -10.56 6.92 15.15
CA PHE A 187 -9.49 7.17 16.12
C PHE A 187 -9.97 6.83 17.54
N THR A 188 -9.14 6.09 18.29
CA THR A 188 -9.36 5.90 19.73
C THR A 188 -8.04 5.90 20.50
N ALA A 189 -8.08 6.52 21.67
CA ALA A 189 -7.01 6.44 22.67
C ALA A 189 -7.22 5.29 23.68
N ASP A 190 -8.40 4.65 23.64
CA ASP A 190 -8.72 3.50 24.49
C ASP A 190 -8.07 2.23 23.92
N LYS A 191 -7.11 1.67 24.67
CA LYS A 191 -6.31 0.52 24.25
C LYS A 191 -6.55 -0.68 25.18
N GLY A 192 -6.81 -1.82 24.56
CA GLY A 192 -6.84 -3.12 25.24
C GLY A 192 -5.43 -3.65 25.48
N ASN A 193 -5.29 -4.66 26.35
CA ASN A 193 -4.01 -5.25 26.69
C ASN A 193 -3.53 -6.25 25.63
N TYR A 194 -3.29 -5.76 24.39
CA TYR A 194 -2.78 -6.61 23.32
C TYR A 194 -2.03 -5.83 22.24
N PHE A 195 -1.14 -6.54 21.54
CA PHE A 195 -0.47 -6.10 20.34
C PHE A 195 -1.12 -6.69 19.10
N ALA A 196 -0.91 -6.08 17.95
CA ALA A 196 -1.48 -6.50 16.68
C ALA A 196 -0.40 -6.66 15.59
N VAL A 197 -0.55 -7.69 14.76
CA VAL A 197 0.16 -7.86 13.49
C VAL A 197 -0.88 -7.88 12.38
N SER A 198 -0.75 -7.01 11.38
CA SER A 198 -1.58 -7.02 10.17
C SER A 198 -0.70 -7.23 8.95
N SER A 199 -0.64 -8.47 8.45
CA SER A 199 0.30 -8.82 7.38
C SER A 199 -0.07 -10.15 6.69
N GLN A 200 0.42 -10.33 5.45
CA GLN A 200 0.52 -11.65 4.85
C GLN A 200 1.54 -12.49 5.63
N LEU A 201 1.21 -13.77 5.91
CA LEU A 201 2.07 -14.68 6.66
C LEU A 201 3.09 -15.34 5.69
N ILE A 202 4.11 -14.57 5.33
CA ILE A 202 5.17 -14.98 4.40
C ILE A 202 6.55 -14.71 4.99
N LYS A 203 7.56 -15.47 4.56
CA LYS A 203 8.90 -15.50 5.15
C LYS A 203 9.55 -14.13 5.36
N ARG A 204 9.45 -13.22 4.39
CA ARG A 204 10.07 -11.89 4.48
C ARG A 204 9.45 -10.97 5.55
N LYS A 205 8.26 -11.30 6.04
CA LYS A 205 7.57 -10.54 7.11
C LYS A 205 8.04 -10.93 8.51
N ARG A 206 8.94 -11.90 8.62
CA ARG A 206 9.66 -12.27 9.83
C ARG A 206 8.82 -12.24 11.11
N ILE A 207 7.58 -12.78 11.04
CA ILE A 207 6.70 -12.85 12.21
C ILE A 207 7.30 -13.75 13.31
N ASP A 208 8.19 -14.66 12.94
CA ASP A 208 9.02 -15.42 13.86
C ASP A 208 9.80 -14.52 14.84
N LYS A 209 10.35 -13.39 14.39
CA LYS A 209 11.03 -12.42 15.23
C LYS A 209 10.08 -11.69 16.18
N ILE A 210 8.88 -11.37 15.69
CA ILE A 210 7.82 -10.76 16.52
C ILE A 210 7.41 -11.72 17.64
N LEU A 211 7.20 -13.01 17.33
CA LEU A 211 6.86 -14.03 18.33
C LEU A 211 7.94 -14.17 19.41
N ALA A 212 9.22 -14.20 19.01
CA ALA A 212 10.33 -14.31 19.94
C ALA A 212 10.37 -13.09 20.92
N ALA A 213 10.31 -11.87 20.37
CA ALA A 213 10.29 -10.66 21.19
C ALA A 213 9.06 -10.57 22.12
N PHE A 214 7.89 -11.03 21.63
CA PHE A 214 6.66 -11.09 22.41
C PHE A 214 6.73 -12.13 23.53
N ALA A 215 7.33 -13.31 23.29
CA ALA A 215 7.55 -14.32 24.32
C ALA A 215 8.43 -13.78 25.47
N ASP A 216 9.47 -13.02 25.14
CA ASP A 216 10.32 -12.38 26.15
C ASP A 216 9.59 -11.24 26.86
N TYR A 217 8.71 -10.50 26.18
CA TYR A 217 7.84 -9.49 26.78
C TYR A 217 6.91 -10.10 27.82
N LEU A 218 6.26 -11.21 27.52
CA LEU A 218 5.38 -11.92 28.46
C LEU A 218 6.12 -12.31 29.75
N LYS A 219 7.35 -12.80 29.62
CA LYS A 219 8.18 -13.21 30.77
C LYS A 219 8.63 -12.04 31.61
N LYS A 220 8.99 -10.93 30.96
CA LYS A 220 9.67 -9.81 31.63
C LYS A 220 8.71 -8.75 32.14
N TYR A 221 7.61 -8.49 31.44
CA TYR A 221 6.75 -7.33 31.70
C TYR A 221 5.30 -7.67 32.00
N ASP A 222 4.62 -8.47 31.17
CA ASP A 222 3.19 -8.71 31.31
C ASP A 222 2.76 -10.06 30.72
N ILE A 223 2.60 -11.04 31.58
CA ILE A 223 2.14 -12.39 31.23
C ILE A 223 0.70 -12.43 30.69
N THR A 224 -0.10 -11.38 30.92
CA THR A 224 -1.52 -11.33 30.51
C THR A 224 -1.74 -10.72 29.14
N ALA A 225 -0.71 -10.09 28.56
CA ALA A 225 -0.80 -9.47 27.26
C ALA A 225 -1.13 -10.51 26.16
N LYS A 226 -1.84 -10.08 25.12
CA LYS A 226 -2.16 -10.91 23.94
C LYS A 226 -1.48 -10.38 22.69
N LEU A 227 -1.32 -11.26 21.71
CA LEU A 227 -0.87 -10.89 20.36
C LEU A 227 -1.88 -11.42 19.34
N TYR A 228 -2.52 -10.52 18.61
CA TYR A 228 -3.41 -10.88 17.50
C TYR A 228 -2.65 -10.81 16.18
N ILE A 229 -2.58 -11.94 15.46
CA ILE A 229 -1.97 -12.06 14.14
C ILE A 229 -3.08 -12.14 13.10
N MET A 230 -3.30 -11.02 12.41
CA MET A 230 -4.36 -10.82 11.43
C MET A 230 -3.77 -10.96 10.02
N GLY A 231 -4.10 -12.03 9.36
CA GLY A 231 -3.62 -12.38 8.03
C GLY A 231 -3.55 -13.87 7.78
N ASP A 232 -3.11 -14.21 6.57
CA ASP A 232 -2.95 -15.59 6.12
C ASP A 232 -1.77 -15.69 5.16
N GLY A 233 -1.23 -16.89 4.97
CA GLY A 233 -0.13 -17.17 4.06
C GLY A 233 0.60 -18.47 4.35
N ASP A 234 1.59 -18.77 3.52
CA ASP A 234 2.29 -20.05 3.48
C ASP A 234 3.08 -20.36 4.79
N GLU A 235 3.43 -19.32 5.57
CA GLU A 235 4.16 -19.47 6.83
C GLU A 235 3.26 -19.78 8.04
N LYS A 236 1.93 -19.82 7.90
CA LYS A 236 1.01 -19.97 9.03
C LYS A 236 1.34 -21.17 9.90
N GLN A 237 1.50 -22.36 9.30
CA GLN A 237 1.81 -23.58 10.05
C GLN A 237 3.16 -23.50 10.77
N ASN A 238 4.17 -22.89 10.14
CA ASN A 238 5.49 -22.70 10.75
C ASN A 238 5.40 -21.77 11.98
N LEU A 239 4.58 -20.71 11.88
CA LEU A 239 4.37 -19.77 12.98
C LEU A 239 3.56 -20.37 14.12
N GLU A 240 2.57 -21.21 13.86
CA GLU A 240 1.83 -21.98 14.87
C GLU A 240 2.77 -22.95 15.61
N ASN A 241 3.67 -23.62 14.89
CA ASN A 241 4.69 -24.48 15.51
C ASN A 241 5.67 -23.65 16.39
N GLU A 242 6.02 -22.45 15.96
CA GLU A 242 6.87 -21.56 16.73
C GLU A 242 6.20 -21.07 18.02
N VAL A 243 4.90 -20.74 17.98
CA VAL A 243 4.09 -20.40 19.15
C VAL A 243 4.11 -21.54 20.18
N ASN A 244 3.96 -22.81 19.73
CA ASN A 244 4.04 -23.97 20.59
C ASN A 244 5.45 -24.13 21.20
N ARG A 245 6.51 -23.97 20.40
CA ARG A 245 7.90 -24.05 20.87
C ARG A 245 8.24 -23.01 21.93
N LEU A 246 7.68 -21.81 21.81
CA LEU A 246 7.87 -20.71 22.74
C LEU A 246 6.96 -20.80 24.00
N ASN A 247 6.02 -21.75 24.05
CA ASN A 247 5.03 -21.94 25.12
C ASN A 247 4.15 -20.69 25.35
N ILE A 248 3.69 -20.04 24.28
CA ILE A 248 2.85 -18.83 24.32
C ILE A 248 1.48 -19.04 23.63
N CYS A 249 1.00 -20.28 23.54
CA CYS A 249 -0.25 -20.64 22.86
C CYS A 249 -1.46 -19.87 23.38
N ASP A 250 -1.54 -19.69 24.70
CA ASP A 250 -2.66 -18.99 25.33
C ASP A 250 -2.62 -17.47 25.08
N SER A 251 -1.48 -16.92 24.64
CA SER A 251 -1.29 -15.49 24.46
C SER A 251 -1.32 -15.04 22.99
N VAL A 252 -1.28 -15.97 22.03
CA VAL A 252 -1.26 -15.66 20.58
C VAL A 252 -2.53 -16.14 19.91
N VAL A 253 -3.18 -15.27 19.13
CA VAL A 253 -4.41 -15.56 18.40
C VAL A 253 -4.20 -15.32 16.91
N PHE A 254 -4.27 -16.37 16.11
CA PHE A 254 -4.32 -16.30 14.64
C PHE A 254 -5.77 -16.10 14.21
N THR A 255 -6.11 -14.93 13.69
CA THR A 255 -7.49 -14.63 13.27
C THR A 255 -7.80 -15.08 11.84
N GLY A 256 -6.76 -15.38 11.05
CA GLY A 256 -6.90 -15.45 9.62
C GLY A 256 -7.11 -14.07 8.98
N ARG A 257 -7.57 -14.06 7.73
CA ARG A 257 -7.87 -12.82 7.01
C ARG A 257 -9.20 -12.25 7.49
N LEU A 258 -9.16 -11.07 8.07
CA LEU A 258 -10.35 -10.34 8.54
C LEU A 258 -10.98 -9.48 7.44
N MET A 259 -12.27 -9.20 7.59
CA MET A 259 -12.92 -8.11 6.86
C MET A 259 -12.38 -6.76 7.34
N HIS A 260 -12.40 -5.74 6.48
CA HIS A 260 -11.79 -4.45 6.78
C HIS A 260 -12.33 -3.81 8.09
N SER A 261 -13.64 -3.88 8.32
CA SER A 261 -14.27 -3.34 9.54
C SER A 261 -13.87 -4.08 10.83
N GLU A 262 -13.58 -5.37 10.74
CA GLU A 262 -13.09 -6.15 11.88
C GLU A 262 -11.60 -5.88 12.14
N LEU A 263 -10.83 -5.75 11.06
CA LEU A 263 -9.42 -5.38 11.10
C LEU A 263 -9.27 -4.01 11.77
N GLU A 264 -10.04 -3.01 11.33
CA GLU A 264 -10.04 -1.65 11.88
C GLU A 264 -10.29 -1.66 13.38
N LYS A 265 -11.36 -2.32 13.84
CA LYS A 265 -11.70 -2.40 15.27
C LYS A 265 -10.59 -3.02 16.12
N ARG A 266 -10.00 -4.14 15.64
CA ARG A 266 -8.91 -4.78 16.39
C ARG A 266 -7.65 -3.94 16.39
N LEU A 267 -7.35 -3.29 15.27
CA LEU A 267 -6.19 -2.41 15.16
C LEU A 267 -6.36 -1.17 16.05
N ALA A 268 -7.56 -0.59 16.09
CA ALA A 268 -7.87 0.61 16.88
C ALA A 268 -7.60 0.45 18.40
N HIS A 269 -7.89 -0.71 18.96
CA HIS A 269 -7.70 -0.97 20.38
C HIS A 269 -6.37 -1.69 20.71
N ALA A 270 -5.48 -1.92 19.77
CA ALA A 270 -4.17 -2.49 20.06
C ALA A 270 -3.26 -1.46 20.74
N LEU A 271 -2.38 -1.92 21.66
CA LEU A 271 -1.33 -1.11 22.26
C LEU A 271 -0.36 -0.58 21.22
N ALA A 272 0.03 -1.44 20.28
CA ALA A 272 0.81 -1.10 19.10
C ALA A 272 0.61 -2.14 18.00
N MET A 273 0.86 -1.73 16.76
CA MET A 273 1.04 -2.64 15.63
C MET A 273 2.51 -3.00 15.48
N LEU A 274 2.79 -4.31 15.37
CA LEU A 274 4.14 -4.85 15.25
C LEU A 274 4.44 -5.25 13.81
N VAL A 275 5.55 -4.76 13.30
CA VAL A 275 6.05 -5.04 11.95
C VAL A 275 7.53 -5.43 12.03
N TYR A 276 7.88 -6.57 11.46
CA TYR A 276 9.28 -6.95 11.27
C TYR A 276 9.45 -7.41 9.83
N THR A 277 10.05 -6.59 8.98
CA THR A 277 10.15 -6.91 7.56
C THR A 277 11.54 -6.74 7.00
N GLU A 278 11.96 -7.66 6.11
CA GLU A 278 13.24 -7.59 5.40
C GLU A 278 13.14 -6.87 4.06
N LYS A 279 11.92 -6.68 3.57
CA LYS A 279 11.68 -6.06 2.26
C LYS A 279 10.24 -5.59 2.13
N ASP A 280 10.06 -4.29 2.20
CA ASP A 280 8.81 -3.59 1.86
C ASP A 280 9.15 -2.19 1.33
N ASN A 281 8.20 -1.57 0.64
CA ASN A 281 8.29 -0.18 0.26
C ASN A 281 7.32 0.63 1.12
N ASN A 282 6.10 0.85 0.67
CA ASN A 282 5.03 1.47 1.47
C ASN A 282 4.11 0.38 2.03
N MET A 283 3.89 0.40 3.33
CA MET A 283 2.96 -0.53 3.99
C MET A 283 1.66 0.18 4.36
N ILE A 284 0.56 -0.18 3.68
CA ILE A 284 -0.77 0.37 3.96
C ILE A 284 -1.18 0.11 5.40
N SER A 285 -0.90 -1.09 5.94
CA SER A 285 -1.22 -1.43 7.33
C SER A 285 -0.60 -0.47 8.36
N ILE A 286 0.58 0.09 8.08
CA ILE A 286 1.19 1.12 8.92
C ILE A 286 0.35 2.41 8.89
N VAL A 287 -0.10 2.82 7.71
CA VAL A 287 -0.93 4.01 7.55
C VAL A 287 -2.29 3.83 8.23
N GLU A 288 -2.90 2.64 8.09
CA GLU A 288 -4.15 2.26 8.77
C GLU A 288 -4.01 2.28 10.30
N SER A 289 -2.90 1.75 10.82
CA SER A 289 -2.58 1.76 12.25
C SER A 289 -2.51 3.18 12.82
N ILE A 290 -1.80 4.07 12.13
CA ILE A 290 -1.71 5.48 12.53
C ILE A 290 -3.10 6.15 12.47
N ALA A 291 -3.90 5.84 11.45
CA ALA A 291 -5.24 6.40 11.28
C ALA A 291 -6.18 6.10 12.45
N VAL A 292 -6.09 4.93 13.07
CA VAL A 292 -6.89 4.55 14.25
C VAL A 292 -6.24 4.95 15.58
N GLY A 293 -5.08 5.60 15.56
CA GLY A 293 -4.36 6.01 16.76
C GLY A 293 -3.50 4.93 17.39
N THR A 294 -3.14 3.88 16.64
CA THR A 294 -2.30 2.81 17.13
C THR A 294 -0.86 3.00 16.66
N PRO A 295 0.08 3.22 17.59
CA PRO A 295 1.48 3.43 17.27
C PRO A 295 2.10 2.18 16.62
N VAL A 296 3.20 2.37 15.90
CA VAL A 296 3.82 1.32 15.10
C VAL A 296 5.24 1.05 15.59
N LEU A 297 5.54 -0.22 15.86
CA LEU A 297 6.90 -0.70 16.06
C LEU A 297 7.34 -1.45 14.80
N THR A 298 8.36 -0.94 14.12
CA THR A 298 8.79 -1.47 12.81
C THR A 298 10.31 -1.53 12.67
N THR A 299 10.79 -2.24 11.65
CA THR A 299 12.17 -2.10 11.15
C THR A 299 12.32 -0.81 10.33
N THR A 300 13.54 -0.38 10.03
CA THR A 300 13.81 0.80 9.19
C THR A 300 13.57 0.57 7.70
N VAL A 301 13.23 -0.65 7.30
CA VAL A 301 13.10 -1.10 5.91
C VAL A 301 11.96 -0.43 5.13
N PRO A 302 10.71 -0.34 5.66
CA PRO A 302 9.64 0.32 4.92
C PRO A 302 9.84 1.84 4.90
N TYR A 303 9.45 2.49 3.81
CA TYR A 303 9.51 3.96 3.71
C TYR A 303 8.76 4.65 4.85
N ASN A 304 7.64 4.06 5.29
CA ASN A 304 6.86 4.56 6.42
C ASN A 304 7.71 4.75 7.70
N ALA A 305 8.79 3.99 7.88
CA ALA A 305 9.68 4.10 9.03
C ALA A 305 10.28 5.51 9.18
N SER A 306 10.54 6.21 8.09
CA SER A 306 11.11 7.55 8.10
C SER A 306 10.22 8.55 8.83
N TYR A 307 8.94 8.60 8.49
CA TYR A 307 8.04 9.55 9.13
C TYR A 307 7.50 9.03 10.49
N ILE A 308 7.54 7.70 10.74
CA ILE A 308 7.29 7.17 12.08
C ILE A 308 8.27 7.77 13.08
N THR A 309 9.56 7.78 12.75
CA THR A 309 10.61 8.39 13.58
C THR A 309 10.49 9.90 13.61
N GLU A 310 10.32 10.54 12.46
CA GLU A 310 10.28 12.01 12.33
C GLU A 310 9.15 12.65 13.14
N TYR A 311 7.97 12.02 13.16
CA TYR A 311 6.78 12.57 13.84
C TYR A 311 6.42 11.85 15.15
N GLY A 312 7.27 10.93 15.61
CA GLY A 312 7.04 10.20 16.86
C GLY A 312 5.79 9.32 16.86
N LEU A 313 5.48 8.71 15.70
CA LEU A 313 4.28 7.87 15.53
C LEU A 313 4.50 6.43 16.03
N GLY A 314 5.68 6.17 16.55
CA GLY A 314 6.14 4.86 16.99
C GLY A 314 7.65 4.78 17.01
N ILE A 315 8.18 3.57 16.88
CA ILE A 315 9.62 3.29 16.92
C ILE A 315 10.01 2.52 15.66
N ALA A 316 11.09 2.95 15.00
CA ALA A 316 11.70 2.25 13.88
C ALA A 316 13.14 1.83 14.27
N ASP A 317 13.34 0.52 14.46
CA ASP A 317 14.62 -0.07 14.87
C ASP A 317 14.72 -1.47 14.27
N ASP A 318 15.86 -1.80 13.65
CA ASP A 318 16.07 -3.11 13.01
C ASP A 318 16.31 -4.24 14.03
N ASN A 319 16.59 -3.89 15.29
CA ASN A 319 16.90 -4.82 16.37
C ASN A 319 15.92 -4.69 17.56
N TRP A 320 14.71 -4.21 17.31
CA TRP A 320 13.73 -4.05 18.37
C TRP A 320 13.41 -5.39 19.08
N ASN A 321 13.13 -5.33 20.37
CA ASN A 321 12.99 -6.44 21.28
C ASN A 321 11.88 -6.22 22.31
N CYS A 322 11.84 -7.03 23.36
CA CYS A 322 10.83 -6.92 24.42
C CYS A 322 10.86 -5.57 25.17
N ASP A 323 12.02 -4.92 25.28
CA ASP A 323 12.14 -3.61 25.95
C ASP A 323 11.53 -2.52 25.06
N THR A 324 11.75 -2.59 23.73
CA THR A 324 11.11 -1.73 22.75
C THR A 324 9.58 -1.94 22.71
N LEU A 325 9.12 -3.20 22.88
CA LEU A 325 7.70 -3.51 23.06
C LEU A 325 7.08 -2.84 24.30
N LYS A 326 7.84 -2.69 25.38
CA LYS A 326 7.40 -1.94 26.57
C LYS A 326 7.38 -0.45 26.30
N GLU A 327 8.40 0.08 25.65
CA GLU A 327 8.53 1.51 25.35
C GLU A 327 7.40 2.01 24.44
N ILE A 328 7.04 1.25 23.39
CA ILE A 328 6.01 1.64 22.41
C ILE A 328 4.61 1.81 23.03
N THR A 329 4.37 1.28 24.24
CA THR A 329 3.09 1.43 24.93
C THR A 329 2.89 2.82 25.58
N ASP A 330 3.86 3.72 25.48
CA ASP A 330 3.75 5.09 26.01
C ASP A 330 2.67 5.88 25.23
N LYS A 331 1.80 6.56 25.96
CA LYS A 331 0.68 7.36 25.44
C LYS A 331 1.12 8.47 24.48
N LYS A 332 2.36 8.96 24.60
CA LYS A 332 2.91 9.99 23.69
C LYS A 332 2.80 9.62 22.22
N TYR A 333 2.96 8.33 21.88
CA TYR A 333 2.86 7.83 20.51
C TYR A 333 1.43 7.84 19.99
N ILE A 334 0.44 7.53 20.85
CA ILE A 334 -0.99 7.60 20.52
C ILE A 334 -1.40 9.04 20.20
N GLU A 335 -0.96 9.99 21.03
CA GLU A 335 -1.23 11.43 20.83
C GLU A 335 -0.61 11.94 19.53
N ALA A 336 0.62 11.50 19.23
CA ALA A 336 1.29 11.85 17.98
C ALA A 336 0.55 11.31 16.75
N CYS A 337 0.06 10.04 16.79
CA CYS A 337 -0.78 9.47 15.74
C CYS A 337 -2.02 10.33 15.50
N GLY A 338 -2.71 10.76 16.56
CA GLY A 338 -3.90 11.62 16.46
C GLY A 338 -3.61 12.96 15.76
N LYS A 339 -2.48 13.59 16.09
CA LYS A 339 -2.06 14.87 15.46
C LYS A 339 -1.64 14.70 14.00
N TYR A 340 -1.07 13.54 13.65
CA TYR A 340 -0.55 13.27 12.30
C TYR A 340 -1.63 12.75 11.33
N ARG A 341 -2.74 12.26 11.84
CA ARG A 341 -3.79 11.53 11.14
C ARG A 341 -4.25 12.20 9.83
N GLU A 342 -4.46 13.51 9.84
CA GLU A 342 -4.91 14.25 8.65
C GLU A 342 -3.89 14.21 7.50
N LYS A 343 -2.60 14.17 7.79
CA LYS A 343 -1.53 14.12 6.78
C LYS A 343 -1.50 12.82 5.99
N ILE A 344 -2.00 11.73 6.58
CA ILE A 344 -2.11 10.42 5.90
C ILE A 344 -3.46 10.19 5.25
N SER A 345 -4.37 11.16 5.29
CA SER A 345 -5.68 11.03 4.66
C SER A 345 -5.58 10.97 3.14
N THR A 346 -6.46 10.21 2.49
CA THR A 346 -6.59 10.22 1.03
C THR A 346 -6.91 11.63 0.53
N LYS A 347 -7.64 12.42 1.32
CA LYS A 347 -7.93 13.83 1.02
C LYS A 347 -6.66 14.66 0.89
N SER A 348 -5.72 14.53 1.84
CA SER A 348 -4.42 15.24 1.75
C SER A 348 -3.58 14.79 0.55
N LYS A 349 -3.69 13.52 0.13
CA LYS A 349 -3.01 13.04 -1.07
C LYS A 349 -3.60 13.63 -2.35
N VAL A 350 -4.92 13.83 -2.41
CA VAL A 350 -5.56 14.53 -3.53
C VAL A 350 -5.04 15.96 -3.68
N GLU A 351 -4.80 16.67 -2.58
CA GLU A 351 -4.19 18.00 -2.61
C GLU A 351 -2.78 17.98 -3.20
N LEU A 352 -1.99 16.94 -2.92
CA LEU A 352 -0.68 16.76 -3.53
C LEU A 352 -0.79 16.44 -5.03
N PHE A 353 -1.80 15.68 -5.45
CA PHE A 353 -2.06 15.46 -6.88
C PHE A 353 -2.41 16.75 -7.60
N TYR A 354 -3.19 17.66 -7.00
CA TYR A 354 -3.45 18.97 -7.62
C TYR A 354 -2.18 19.78 -7.83
N LYS A 355 -1.26 19.77 -6.86
CA LYS A 355 0.06 20.40 -7.04
C LYS A 355 0.85 19.75 -8.18
N ALA A 356 0.81 18.40 -8.29
CA ALA A 356 1.44 17.70 -9.39
C ALA A 356 0.78 17.99 -10.75
N PHE A 357 -0.55 18.24 -10.79
CA PHE A 357 -1.24 18.66 -12.02
C PHE A 357 -0.76 20.04 -12.50
N ASP A 358 -0.36 20.91 -11.59
CA ASP A 358 0.20 22.22 -11.97
C ASP A 358 1.58 22.08 -12.64
N GLU A 359 2.34 21.00 -12.38
CA GLU A 359 3.59 20.68 -13.07
C GLU A 359 3.38 20.19 -14.52
N LEU A 360 2.14 19.87 -14.93
CA LEU A 360 1.80 19.48 -16.31
C LEU A 360 1.65 20.67 -17.26
N LYS A 361 1.47 21.89 -16.74
CA LYS A 361 1.32 23.13 -17.49
C LYS A 361 2.69 23.66 -17.95
#